data_a1741a31b403f406848ba4977a36ddb4
#
_entry.id   a1741a31b403f406848ba4977a36ddb4
#
_cell.length_a   1.000
_cell.length_b   1.000
_cell.length_c   1.000
_cell.angle_alpha   90.00
_cell.angle_beta   90.00
_cell.angle_gamma   90.00
#
_symmetry.space_group_name_H-M   'P 1'
#
loop_
_entity.id
_entity.type
_entity.pdbx_description
1 polymer ?
#
loop_
_entity_poly.entity_id
_entity_poly.type
_entity_poly.pdbx_seq_one_letter_code
_entity_poly.pdbx_strand_id
1 'polypeptide(L)'
;IIVGHVNKGGDIAGPTVLEHIVDTVLYFEGERNQSYRILRAIKNRYGSTNEIGVFEMRDNGLCEVDNPSMMLLSGRSKNVSGSAIACIMEGTRPILAEVQGLVTSTGFGNPRRMCTGFDYNRYNLLLAVLEKRNGLYFSNLDAYLNIAGGMRLDEPAADLPVVMSLVSALRDVPLDE
;
A
#
# COMPACT_ATOMS: atom_id res chain seq x y z
N ILE A 1 -11.47 25.91 13.84
CA ILE A 1 -10.66 24.71 13.55
C ILE A 1 -9.87 24.39 14.80
N ILE A 2 -9.94 23.13 15.24
CA ILE A 2 -9.15 22.61 16.36
C ILE A 2 -8.12 21.67 15.75
N VAL A 3 -6.84 21.85 16.07
CA VAL A 3 -5.75 20.98 15.62
C VAL A 3 -5.29 20.14 16.80
N GLY A 4 -5.31 18.83 16.66
CA GLY A 4 -4.86 17.87 17.65
C GLY A 4 -3.77 16.95 17.09
N HIS A 5 -3.16 16.15 17.97
CA HIS A 5 -2.21 15.12 17.60
C HIS A 5 -2.78 13.75 17.97
N VAL A 6 -2.56 12.75 17.10
CA VAL A 6 -2.82 11.35 17.43
C VAL A 6 -1.62 10.77 18.19
N ASN A 7 -1.90 9.95 19.19
CA ASN A 7 -0.87 9.21 19.92
C ASN A 7 -0.40 7.99 19.07
N LYS A 8 0.63 7.27 19.56
CA LYS A 8 1.17 6.09 18.88
C LYS A 8 0.16 4.94 18.72
N GLY A 9 -0.95 4.95 19.43
CA GLY A 9 -2.04 3.99 19.34
C GLY A 9 -3.10 4.34 18.31
N GLY A 10 -2.98 5.50 17.63
CA GLY A 10 -3.97 5.97 16.66
C GLY A 10 -5.11 6.79 17.28
N ASP A 11 -5.16 6.91 18.60
CA ASP A 11 -6.19 7.70 19.28
C ASP A 11 -5.78 9.18 19.36
N ILE A 12 -6.76 10.07 19.28
CA ILE A 12 -6.50 11.50 19.49
C ILE A 12 -5.98 11.71 20.92
N ALA A 13 -4.81 12.36 21.01
CA ALA A 13 -4.24 12.78 22.29
C ALA A 13 -5.07 13.93 22.85
N GLY A 14 -6.10 13.60 23.64
CA GLY A 14 -7.05 14.54 24.24
C GLY A 14 -8.37 13.83 24.52
N PRO A 15 -9.35 14.50 25.16
CA PRO A 15 -10.61 13.85 25.43
C PRO A 15 -11.28 13.47 24.12
N THR A 16 -11.57 12.19 23.94
CA THR A 16 -12.42 11.59 22.88
C THR A 16 -13.79 12.31 22.75
N VAL A 17 -14.14 13.08 23.75
CA VAL A 17 -15.30 13.97 23.81
C VAL A 17 -15.32 14.99 22.66
N LEU A 18 -14.16 15.50 22.20
CA LEU A 18 -14.13 16.48 21.12
C LEU A 18 -14.58 15.92 19.78
N GLU A 19 -14.25 14.68 19.46
CA GLU A 19 -14.72 14.01 18.23
C GLU A 19 -16.25 13.89 18.18
N HIS A 20 -16.88 13.72 19.33
CA HIS A 20 -18.33 13.62 19.40
C HIS A 20 -19.04 14.98 19.24
N ILE A 21 -18.38 16.06 19.64
CA ILE A 21 -18.97 17.41 19.65
C ILE A 21 -18.85 18.08 18.27
N VAL A 22 -17.73 17.89 17.56
CA VAL A 22 -17.47 18.54 16.27
C VAL A 22 -18.25 17.88 15.14
N ASP A 23 -18.60 18.63 14.11
CA ASP A 23 -19.36 18.13 12.96
C ASP A 23 -18.48 17.37 11.97
N THR A 24 -17.22 17.72 11.87
CA THR A 24 -16.26 17.11 10.94
C THR A 24 -14.96 16.80 11.67
N VAL A 25 -14.43 15.60 11.42
CA VAL A 25 -13.11 15.15 11.88
C VAL A 25 -12.31 14.74 10.65
N LEU A 26 -11.16 15.37 10.47
CA LEU A 26 -10.22 15.09 9.40
C LEU A 26 -8.93 14.52 10.00
N TYR A 27 -8.50 13.39 9.47
CA TYR A 27 -7.20 12.80 9.78
C TYR A 27 -6.20 13.13 8.69
N PHE A 28 -5.03 13.54 9.12
CA PHE A 28 -3.89 13.79 8.25
C PHE A 28 -2.88 12.68 8.45
N GLU A 29 -2.86 11.74 7.50
CA GLU A 29 -2.08 10.51 7.55
C GLU A 29 -0.81 10.64 6.73
N GLY A 30 0.26 9.99 7.15
CA GLY A 30 1.50 9.89 6.40
C GLY A 30 2.68 9.53 7.29
N GLU A 31 3.51 8.62 6.83
CA GLU A 31 4.73 8.22 7.52
C GLU A 31 5.89 9.17 7.22
N ARG A 32 6.90 9.19 8.11
CA ARG A 32 8.06 10.09 7.97
C ARG A 32 8.85 9.88 6.69
N ASN A 33 8.82 8.67 6.14
CA ASN A 33 9.58 8.29 4.96
C ASN A 33 8.79 8.41 3.65
N GLN A 34 7.53 8.90 3.72
CA GLN A 34 6.68 9.09 2.54
C GLN A 34 6.70 10.57 2.14
N SER A 35 6.83 10.82 0.83
CA SER A 35 6.75 12.18 0.27
C SER A 35 5.33 12.72 0.24
N TYR A 36 4.31 11.87 0.33
CA TYR A 36 2.91 12.28 0.29
C TYR A 36 2.22 12.18 1.65
N ARG A 37 1.09 12.85 1.75
CA ARG A 37 0.19 12.88 2.90
C ARG A 37 -1.23 12.70 2.40
N ILE A 38 -2.03 11.94 3.16
CA ILE A 38 -3.44 11.72 2.85
C ILE A 38 -4.28 12.46 3.90
N LEU A 39 -5.20 13.26 3.45
CA LEU A 39 -6.23 13.88 4.27
C LEU A 39 -7.53 13.09 4.10
N ARG A 40 -8.01 12.48 5.18
CA ARG A 40 -9.18 11.63 5.19
C ARG A 40 -10.25 12.17 6.15
N ALA A 41 -11.49 12.20 5.71
CA ALA A 41 -12.62 12.48 6.58
C ALA A 41 -13.03 11.20 7.35
N ILE A 42 -12.89 11.20 8.67
CA ILE A 42 -13.35 10.10 9.54
C ILE A 42 -14.79 10.33 9.99
N LYS A 43 -15.16 11.59 10.17
CA LYS A 43 -16.51 12.01 10.49
C LYS A 43 -16.88 13.24 9.67
N ASN A 44 -18.07 13.22 9.08
CA ASN A 44 -18.63 14.39 8.40
C ASN A 44 -20.17 14.36 8.53
N ARG A 45 -20.71 15.21 9.39
CA ARG A 45 -22.16 15.23 9.67
C ARG A 45 -22.99 15.66 8.46
N TYR A 46 -22.42 16.47 7.56
CA TYR A 46 -23.16 17.11 6.47
C TYR A 46 -22.70 16.67 5.08
N GLY A 47 -21.82 15.66 5.00
CA GLY A 47 -21.30 15.19 3.71
C GLY A 47 -20.69 13.79 3.78
N SER A 48 -20.07 13.37 2.67
CA SER A 48 -19.41 12.09 2.55
C SER A 48 -18.12 12.04 3.39
N THR A 49 -17.79 10.87 3.90
CA THR A 49 -16.49 10.54 4.48
C THR A 49 -15.59 9.74 3.52
N ASN A 50 -16.11 9.44 2.32
CA ASN A 50 -15.38 8.62 1.33
C ASN A 50 -14.38 9.42 0.47
N GLU A 51 -14.35 10.74 0.62
CA GLU A 51 -13.43 11.59 -0.12
C GLU A 51 -12.08 11.65 0.59
N ILE A 52 -11.01 11.63 -0.21
CA ILE A 52 -9.63 11.84 0.26
C ILE A 52 -8.94 12.94 -0.52
N GLY A 53 -8.08 13.70 0.17
CA GLY A 53 -7.11 14.61 -0.45
C GLY A 53 -5.71 14.01 -0.37
N VAL A 54 -4.97 14.02 -1.49
CA VAL A 54 -3.56 13.59 -1.50
C VAL A 54 -2.68 14.79 -1.70
N PHE A 55 -1.69 14.94 -0.85
CA PHE A 55 -0.76 16.07 -0.84
C PHE A 55 0.69 15.58 -0.83
N GLU A 56 1.56 16.32 -1.48
CA GLU A 56 3.00 16.13 -1.44
C GLU A 56 3.65 17.21 -0.59
N MET A 57 4.63 16.83 0.24
CA MET A 57 5.44 17.78 0.99
C MET A 57 6.57 18.30 0.11
N ARG A 58 6.54 19.59 -0.23
CA ARG A 58 7.58 20.29 -1.00
C ARG A 58 8.24 21.38 -0.15
N ASP A 59 9.30 22.00 -0.67
CA ASP A 59 10.02 23.08 0.00
C ASP A 59 9.11 24.29 0.34
N ASN A 60 8.09 24.52 -0.44
CA ASN A 60 7.08 25.56 -0.24
C ASN A 60 5.88 25.12 0.60
N GLY A 61 5.91 23.91 1.19
CA GLY A 61 4.85 23.34 2.02
C GLY A 61 4.08 22.21 1.33
N LEU A 62 2.84 22.00 1.76
CA LEU A 62 1.93 21.00 1.22
C LEU A 62 1.34 21.46 -0.11
N CYS A 63 1.55 20.66 -1.15
CA CYS A 63 0.97 20.86 -2.47
C CYS A 63 -0.01 19.73 -2.78
N GLU A 64 -1.15 20.07 -3.33
CA GLU A 64 -2.12 19.07 -3.80
C GLU A 64 -1.54 18.22 -4.94
N VAL A 65 -1.86 16.93 -4.92
CA VAL A 65 -1.50 15.97 -5.98
C VAL A 65 -2.74 15.63 -6.78
N ASP A 66 -2.85 16.20 -7.96
CA ASP A 66 -4.01 15.99 -8.84
C ASP A 66 -4.15 14.53 -9.28
N ASN A 67 -3.03 13.86 -9.55
CA ASN A 67 -2.99 12.47 -9.97
C ASN A 67 -2.02 11.64 -9.13
N PRO A 68 -2.48 11.08 -7.98
CA PRO A 68 -1.66 10.24 -7.12
C PRO A 68 -1.10 9.00 -7.82
N SER A 69 -1.85 8.41 -8.75
CA SER A 69 -1.40 7.24 -9.53
C SER A 69 -0.16 7.54 -10.36
N MET A 70 -0.13 8.69 -11.04
CA MET A 70 1.06 9.10 -11.81
C MET A 70 2.27 9.31 -10.89
N MET A 71 2.08 9.92 -9.73
CA MET A 71 3.16 10.12 -8.75
C MET A 71 3.72 8.78 -8.26
N LEU A 72 2.85 7.84 -7.88
CA LEU A 72 3.25 6.53 -7.35
C LEU A 72 3.92 5.63 -8.41
N LEU A 73 3.57 5.81 -9.67
CA LEU A 73 4.15 5.06 -10.79
C LEU A 73 5.33 5.76 -11.46
N SER A 74 5.65 7.01 -11.10
CA SER A 74 6.70 7.80 -11.76
C SER A 74 8.11 7.18 -11.67
N GLY A 75 8.38 6.40 -10.62
CA GLY A 75 9.63 5.69 -10.41
C GLY A 75 9.66 4.25 -10.92
N ARG A 76 8.56 3.76 -11.53
CA ARG A 76 8.45 2.38 -11.99
C ARG A 76 9.41 2.09 -13.13
N SER A 77 10.20 1.03 -12.99
CA SER A 77 11.02 0.51 -14.09
C SER A 77 10.14 -0.30 -15.06
N LYS A 78 10.27 -0.03 -16.34
CA LYS A 78 9.56 -0.78 -17.39
C LYS A 78 10.34 -2.03 -17.78
N ASN A 79 9.62 -3.06 -18.23
CA ASN A 79 10.20 -4.32 -18.71
C ASN A 79 11.11 -5.02 -17.69
N VAL A 80 10.75 -4.97 -16.42
CA VAL A 80 11.44 -5.72 -15.34
C VAL A 80 10.52 -6.79 -14.78
N SER A 81 11.10 -7.94 -14.44
CA SER A 81 10.37 -9.00 -13.74
C SER A 81 10.02 -8.56 -12.31
N GLY A 82 8.94 -9.09 -11.78
CA GLY A 82 8.51 -8.81 -10.41
C GLY A 82 7.74 -7.52 -10.19
N SER A 83 7.46 -6.72 -11.23
CA SER A 83 6.65 -5.51 -11.12
C SER A 83 5.24 -5.73 -11.67
N ALA A 84 4.22 -5.44 -10.86
CA ALA A 84 2.81 -5.45 -11.25
C ALA A 84 2.12 -4.16 -10.78
N ILE A 85 0.98 -3.81 -11.38
CA ILE A 85 0.19 -2.66 -10.96
C ILE A 85 -1.09 -3.15 -10.28
N ALA A 86 -1.32 -2.68 -9.06
CA ALA A 86 -2.58 -2.84 -8.35
C ALA A 86 -3.43 -1.58 -8.55
N CYS A 87 -4.73 -1.78 -8.76
CA CYS A 87 -5.72 -0.71 -8.67
C CYS A 87 -6.53 -0.95 -7.39
N ILE A 88 -6.51 -0.01 -6.48
CA ILE A 88 -7.24 -0.04 -5.22
C ILE A 88 -8.17 1.17 -5.12
N MET A 89 -9.20 1.05 -4.29
CA MET A 89 -10.11 2.15 -4.00
C MET A 89 -9.74 2.81 -2.68
N GLU A 90 -9.29 4.04 -2.72
CA GLU A 90 -9.14 4.87 -1.54
C GLU A 90 -10.31 5.84 -1.45
N GLY A 91 -11.29 5.48 -0.63
CA GLY A 91 -12.59 6.15 -0.61
C GLY A 91 -13.35 5.92 -1.92
N THR A 92 -13.62 6.98 -2.68
CA THR A 92 -14.24 6.92 -4.01
C THR A 92 -13.21 7.00 -5.15
N ARG A 93 -11.92 7.12 -4.83
CA ARG A 93 -10.87 7.42 -5.79
C ARG A 93 -10.06 6.16 -6.13
N PRO A 94 -9.99 5.74 -7.40
CA PRO A 94 -9.07 4.67 -7.80
C PRO A 94 -7.62 5.18 -7.76
N ILE A 95 -6.76 4.42 -7.10
CA ILE A 95 -5.33 4.70 -7.01
C ILE A 95 -4.55 3.51 -7.55
N LEU A 96 -3.60 3.77 -8.44
CA LEU A 96 -2.69 2.77 -8.95
C LEU A 96 -1.42 2.76 -8.09
N ALA A 97 -1.04 1.56 -7.63
CA ALA A 97 0.18 1.35 -6.86
C ALA A 97 1.02 0.24 -7.49
N GLU A 98 2.33 0.39 -7.48
CA GLU A 98 3.24 -0.66 -7.92
C GLU A 98 3.42 -1.70 -6.81
N VAL A 99 3.26 -2.96 -7.19
CA VAL A 99 3.56 -4.14 -6.38
C VAL A 99 4.87 -4.74 -6.87
N GLN A 100 5.85 -4.81 -6.01
CA GLN A 100 7.19 -5.30 -6.31
C GLN A 100 7.41 -6.65 -5.63
N GLY A 101 7.55 -7.71 -6.40
CA GLY A 101 7.93 -9.04 -5.94
C GLY A 101 9.38 -9.35 -6.30
N LEU A 102 10.10 -10.00 -5.38
CA LEU A 102 11.43 -10.54 -5.63
C LEU A 102 11.48 -11.96 -5.12
N VAL A 103 11.97 -12.86 -5.99
CA VAL A 103 12.16 -14.27 -5.65
C VAL A 103 13.59 -14.65 -6.00
N THR A 104 14.31 -15.24 -5.05
CA THR A 104 15.71 -15.64 -5.24
C THR A 104 16.01 -16.93 -4.49
N SER A 105 17.10 -17.61 -4.86
CA SER A 105 17.53 -18.81 -4.16
C SER A 105 17.89 -18.49 -2.70
N THR A 106 17.45 -19.35 -1.77
CA THR A 106 17.84 -19.19 -0.37
C THR A 106 19.31 -19.55 -0.19
N GLY A 107 20.05 -18.67 0.49
CA GLY A 107 21.47 -18.89 0.75
C GLY A 107 21.77 -19.69 2.02
N PHE A 108 20.83 -19.82 2.96
CA PHE A 108 21.07 -20.34 4.31
C PHE A 108 19.90 -21.16 4.89
N GLY A 109 19.59 -22.27 4.27
CA GLY A 109 18.75 -23.32 4.87
C GLY A 109 17.26 -23.03 5.00
N ASN A 110 16.86 -21.94 5.63
CA ASN A 110 15.45 -21.58 5.81
C ASN A 110 15.02 -20.43 4.90
N PRO A 111 14.04 -20.62 4.02
CA PRO A 111 13.51 -19.58 3.15
C PRO A 111 12.98 -18.37 3.93
N ARG A 112 13.36 -17.18 3.49
CA ARG A 112 12.90 -15.93 4.07
C ARG A 112 11.61 -15.46 3.41
N ARG A 113 10.70 -14.94 4.21
CA ARG A 113 9.46 -14.31 3.78
C ARG A 113 9.39 -12.92 4.37
N MET A 114 9.37 -11.91 3.51
CA MET A 114 9.23 -10.51 3.95
C MET A 114 8.15 -9.83 3.13
N CYS A 115 7.34 -9.03 3.80
CA CYS A 115 6.25 -8.33 3.18
C CYS A 115 6.11 -6.93 3.78
N THR A 116 6.05 -5.91 2.92
CA THR A 116 5.85 -4.52 3.31
C THR A 116 4.67 -3.95 2.53
N GLY A 117 3.73 -3.33 3.24
CA GLY A 117 2.54 -2.73 2.63
C GLY A 117 1.41 -3.72 2.28
N PHE A 118 1.51 -4.98 2.70
CA PHE A 118 0.49 -6.00 2.51
C PHE A 118 0.42 -6.90 3.75
N ASP A 119 -0.72 -7.56 4.00
CA ASP A 119 -0.86 -8.45 5.15
C ASP A 119 0.02 -9.71 5.03
N TYR A 120 0.85 -9.95 6.03
CA TYR A 120 1.83 -11.04 6.03
C TYR A 120 1.18 -12.44 5.99
N ASN A 121 0.05 -12.63 6.69
CA ASN A 121 -0.63 -13.93 6.71
C ASN A 121 -1.28 -14.21 5.35
N ARG A 122 -1.89 -13.19 4.76
CA ARG A 122 -2.47 -13.27 3.40
C ARG A 122 -1.40 -13.52 2.35
N TYR A 123 -0.25 -12.84 2.44
CA TYR A 123 0.90 -13.10 1.57
C TYR A 123 1.34 -14.57 1.63
N ASN A 124 1.50 -15.15 2.83
CA ASN A 124 1.86 -16.56 2.98
C ASN A 124 0.78 -17.51 2.45
N LEU A 125 -0.49 -17.17 2.61
CA LEU A 125 -1.60 -17.93 2.05
C LEU A 125 -1.54 -17.95 0.53
N LEU A 126 -1.28 -16.81 -0.12
CA LEU A 126 -1.13 -16.72 -1.58
C LEU A 126 0.04 -17.57 -2.08
N LEU A 127 1.19 -17.55 -1.40
CA LEU A 127 2.31 -18.44 -1.73
C LEU A 127 1.93 -19.92 -1.62
N ALA A 128 1.23 -20.32 -0.57
CA ALA A 128 0.77 -21.70 -0.39
C ALA A 128 -0.22 -22.13 -1.49
N VAL A 129 -1.10 -21.24 -1.93
CA VAL A 129 -2.01 -21.48 -3.05
C VAL A 129 -1.23 -21.65 -4.36
N LEU A 130 -0.24 -20.80 -4.62
CA LEU A 130 0.61 -20.91 -5.81
C LEU A 130 1.37 -22.23 -5.85
N GLU A 131 1.93 -22.68 -4.74
CA GLU A 131 2.59 -23.99 -4.65
C GLU A 131 1.61 -25.13 -4.87
N LYS A 132 0.51 -25.16 -4.14
CA LYS A 132 -0.39 -26.31 -4.12
C LYS A 132 -1.23 -26.45 -5.39
N ARG A 133 -1.67 -25.33 -5.97
CA ARG A 133 -2.61 -25.32 -7.09
C ARG A 133 -1.95 -25.13 -8.44
N ASN A 134 -0.86 -24.37 -8.48
CA ASN A 134 -0.19 -24.01 -9.73
C ASN A 134 1.16 -24.71 -9.92
N GLY A 135 1.62 -25.48 -8.94
CA GLY A 135 2.92 -26.18 -9.00
C GLY A 135 4.13 -25.22 -9.03
N LEU A 136 3.96 -24.02 -8.52
CA LEU A 136 5.03 -23.01 -8.45
C LEU A 136 5.70 -23.09 -7.08
N TYR A 137 6.86 -23.72 -7.02
CA TYR A 137 7.53 -24.03 -5.76
C TYR A 137 8.33 -22.84 -5.23
N PHE A 138 7.97 -22.41 -4.02
CA PHE A 138 8.69 -21.37 -3.26
C PHE A 138 9.43 -21.94 -2.04
N SER A 139 9.30 -23.22 -1.76
CA SER A 139 9.77 -23.86 -0.52
C SER A 139 11.26 -23.72 -0.28
N ASN A 140 12.09 -23.56 -1.33
CA ASN A 140 13.53 -23.39 -1.25
C ASN A 140 14.00 -22.00 -1.74
N LEU A 141 13.07 -21.05 -1.83
CA LEU A 141 13.34 -19.72 -2.37
C LEU A 141 13.00 -18.66 -1.32
N ASP A 142 13.82 -17.64 -1.23
CA ASP A 142 13.49 -16.42 -0.52
C ASP A 142 12.48 -15.63 -1.37
N ALA A 143 11.44 -15.11 -0.74
CA ALA A 143 10.44 -14.32 -1.43
C ALA A 143 10.13 -13.04 -0.64
N TYR A 144 10.16 -11.93 -1.35
CA TYR A 144 9.99 -10.59 -0.82
C TYR A 144 8.87 -9.89 -1.57
N LEU A 145 8.07 -9.13 -0.85
CA LEU A 145 6.99 -8.31 -1.39
C LEU A 145 7.08 -6.90 -0.83
N ASN A 146 7.00 -5.91 -1.69
CA ASN A 146 6.97 -4.50 -1.31
C ASN A 146 5.91 -3.76 -2.11
N ILE A 147 5.12 -2.93 -1.44
CA ILE A 147 4.23 -1.99 -2.10
C ILE A 147 4.94 -0.65 -2.20
N ALA A 148 5.16 -0.19 -3.42
CA ALA A 148 5.85 1.06 -3.68
C ALA A 148 5.08 2.26 -3.09
N GLY A 149 5.83 3.31 -2.75
CA GLY A 149 5.26 4.52 -2.15
C GLY A 149 4.86 4.37 -0.68
N GLY A 150 5.13 3.20 -0.03
CA GLY A 150 4.78 2.97 1.38
C GLY A 150 3.26 2.82 1.61
N MET A 151 2.49 2.59 0.56
CA MET A 151 1.06 2.33 0.68
C MET A 151 0.78 0.97 1.32
N ARG A 152 -0.42 0.85 1.88
CA ARG A 152 -0.93 -0.41 2.39
C ARG A 152 -2.10 -0.88 1.54
N LEU A 153 -2.04 -2.12 1.06
CA LEU A 153 -3.06 -2.74 0.24
C LEU A 153 -3.81 -3.79 1.07
N ASP A 154 -4.97 -3.43 1.58
CA ASP A 154 -5.81 -4.32 2.41
C ASP A 154 -6.98 -4.92 1.62
N GLU A 155 -7.25 -4.45 0.40
CA GLU A 155 -8.34 -4.92 -0.43
C GLU A 155 -8.07 -6.27 -1.11
N PRO A 156 -9.10 -7.13 -1.29
CA PRO A 156 -8.99 -8.37 -2.05
C PRO A 156 -8.51 -8.20 -3.49
N ALA A 157 -8.79 -7.06 -4.10
CA ALA A 157 -8.35 -6.73 -5.46
C ALA A 157 -6.82 -6.73 -5.60
N ALA A 158 -6.07 -6.53 -4.51
CA ALA A 158 -4.62 -6.55 -4.50
C ALA A 158 -4.01 -7.96 -4.62
N ASP A 159 -4.77 -9.03 -4.41
CA ASP A 159 -4.26 -10.41 -4.47
C ASP A 159 -3.70 -10.77 -5.84
N LEU A 160 -4.43 -10.44 -6.90
CA LEU A 160 -4.00 -10.75 -8.26
C LEU A 160 -2.68 -10.05 -8.62
N PRO A 161 -2.51 -8.73 -8.45
CA PRO A 161 -1.22 -8.07 -8.66
C PRO A 161 -0.08 -8.66 -7.81
N VAL A 162 -0.34 -9.03 -6.55
CA VAL A 162 0.65 -9.68 -5.68
C VAL A 162 1.08 -11.02 -6.26
N VAL A 163 0.13 -11.87 -6.64
CA VAL A 163 0.41 -13.16 -7.26
C VAL A 163 1.17 -12.97 -8.57
N MET A 164 0.75 -12.04 -9.41
CA MET A 164 1.40 -11.78 -10.71
C MET A 164 2.83 -11.28 -10.54
N SER A 165 3.09 -10.39 -9.58
CA SER A 165 4.46 -9.93 -9.31
C SER A 165 5.38 -11.05 -8.85
N LEU A 166 4.90 -11.94 -7.96
CA LEU A 166 5.65 -13.08 -7.48
C LEU A 166 5.92 -14.12 -8.58
N VAL A 167 4.93 -14.41 -9.42
CA VAL A 167 5.09 -15.34 -10.55
C VAL A 167 6.03 -14.77 -11.60
N SER A 168 5.92 -13.49 -11.90
CA SER A 168 6.84 -12.76 -12.78
C SER A 168 8.27 -12.84 -12.27
N ALA A 169 8.49 -12.55 -10.97
CA ALA A 169 9.80 -12.66 -10.33
C ALA A 169 10.36 -14.09 -10.33
N LEU A 170 9.50 -15.09 -10.07
CA LEU A 170 9.89 -16.51 -10.06
C LEU A 170 10.34 -17.00 -11.44
N ARG A 171 9.67 -16.53 -12.49
CA ARG A 171 9.95 -16.91 -13.88
C ARG A 171 10.99 -16.02 -14.56
N ASP A 172 11.37 -14.94 -13.92
CA ASP A 172 12.20 -13.85 -14.46
C ASP A 172 11.68 -13.33 -15.82
N VAL A 173 10.36 -13.14 -15.91
CA VAL A 173 9.67 -12.65 -17.11
C VAL A 173 8.86 -11.43 -16.75
N PRO A 174 9.08 -10.26 -17.41
CA PRO A 174 8.26 -9.08 -17.21
C PRO A 174 6.79 -9.37 -17.53
N LEU A 175 5.89 -8.65 -16.89
CA LEU A 175 4.48 -8.62 -17.26
C LEU A 175 4.27 -7.61 -18.40
N ASP A 176 3.42 -7.97 -19.35
CA ASP A 176 2.98 -7.06 -20.41
C ASP A 176 2.21 -5.87 -19.79
N GLU A 177 2.36 -4.68 -20.38
CA GLU A 177 1.69 -3.44 -19.95
C GLU A 177 0.25 -3.38 -20.47
#